data_c013e4ddb7f93eb2a0c6ce49efda4a23
#
_entry.id   c013e4ddb7f93eb2a0c6ce49efda4a23
#
_cell.length_a   1.000
_cell.length_b   1.000
_cell.length_c   1.000
_cell.angle_alpha   90.00
_cell.angle_beta   90.00
_cell.angle_gamma   90.00
#
_symmetry.space_group_name_H-M   'P 1'
#
loop_
_entity.id
_entity.type
_entity.pdbx_description
1 polymer ?
#
loop_
_entity_poly.entity_id
_entity_poly.type
_entity_poly.pdbx_seq_one_letter_code
_entity_poly.pdbx_strand_id
1 'polypeptide(L)'
;MANLEQFIQNMINMCNDNSYGYRLGGWGPKDYDCASSIITALRNAGFDTGSATYTGNMAAELCARGWTRLSVGTSLNRGDILLNEVNHVALYVGNNQLAEFSSDYDGASGDSSGKEASVHGYYNFPWDCILRYKGNTETEEIKNVHLYEWNGGDNQRWKLIKDTDGFYEMQCKGNGLFLDVHEGKDENGQNVVAYKRNGTNAQKWKIIPVNDSILGNFAFELAPKINTNKRLDVFGNGVDNHTNIDIYDTNGSDAQRFYMRPIGEGYYQIININSLKSVDGGGIL
;
A
#
# COMPACT_ATOMS: atom_id res chain seq x y z
N MET A 1 5.60 -19.97 -2.28
CA MET A 1 6.33 -18.75 -1.89
C MET A 1 5.66 -18.15 -0.67
N ALA A 2 6.42 -17.62 0.28
CA ALA A 2 5.88 -16.94 1.46
C ALA A 2 5.04 -15.73 1.03
N ASN A 3 3.86 -15.57 1.63
CA ASN A 3 2.92 -14.50 1.29
C ASN A 3 2.49 -13.78 2.58
N LEU A 4 2.93 -12.53 2.72
CA LEU A 4 2.67 -11.75 3.93
C LEU A 4 1.19 -11.43 4.11
N GLU A 5 0.47 -11.05 3.06
CA GLU A 5 -0.96 -10.78 3.17
C GLU A 5 -1.75 -12.02 3.53
N GLN A 6 -1.35 -13.19 3.04
CA GLN A 6 -1.95 -14.47 3.45
C GLN A 6 -1.71 -14.75 4.95
N PHE A 7 -0.52 -14.44 5.49
CA PHE A 7 -0.23 -14.53 6.92
C PHE A 7 -1.15 -13.64 7.74
N ILE A 8 -1.29 -12.37 7.33
CA ILE A 8 -2.15 -11.41 8.00
C ILE A 8 -3.61 -11.88 7.98
N GLN A 9 -4.07 -12.35 6.81
CA GLN A 9 -5.44 -12.82 6.66
C GLN A 9 -5.71 -14.10 7.47
N ASN A 10 -4.73 -15.01 7.54
CA ASN A 10 -4.82 -16.20 8.39
C ASN A 10 -5.05 -15.81 9.86
N MET A 11 -4.26 -14.85 10.39
CA MET A 11 -4.44 -14.38 11.76
C MET A 11 -5.80 -13.69 11.99
N ILE A 12 -6.22 -12.82 11.08
CA ILE A 12 -7.53 -12.16 11.16
C ILE A 12 -8.65 -13.19 11.17
N ASN A 13 -8.59 -14.20 10.30
CA ASN A 13 -9.60 -15.25 10.21
C ASN A 13 -9.65 -16.09 11.50
N MET A 14 -8.48 -16.46 12.04
CA MET A 14 -8.42 -17.19 13.31
C MET A 14 -9.00 -16.36 14.47
N CYS A 15 -8.68 -15.06 14.52
CA CYS A 15 -9.20 -14.17 15.55
C CYS A 15 -10.70 -13.84 15.45
N ASN A 16 -11.31 -14.03 14.28
CA ASN A 16 -12.74 -13.80 14.05
C ASN A 16 -13.59 -15.09 14.10
N ASP A 17 -12.96 -16.22 14.32
CA ASP A 17 -13.62 -17.52 14.40
C ASP A 17 -13.61 -18.05 15.85
N ASN A 18 -14.72 -17.93 16.54
CA ASN A 18 -14.88 -18.35 17.93
C ASN A 18 -14.73 -19.87 18.16
N SER A 19 -14.50 -20.67 17.13
CA SER A 19 -14.09 -22.07 17.28
C SER A 19 -12.62 -22.23 17.67
N TYR A 20 -11.83 -21.15 17.59
CA TYR A 20 -10.46 -21.06 18.07
C TYR A 20 -10.39 -20.30 19.38
N GLY A 21 -9.73 -20.85 20.40
CA GLY A 21 -9.58 -20.25 21.71
C GLY A 21 -8.13 -20.21 22.18
N TYR A 22 -7.90 -19.60 23.32
CA TYR A 22 -6.60 -19.50 23.94
C TYR A 22 -6.38 -20.65 24.94
N ARG A 23 -5.21 -21.27 24.85
CA ARG A 23 -4.69 -22.18 25.87
C ARG A 23 -3.17 -22.07 25.92
N LEU A 24 -2.63 -21.77 27.09
CA LEU A 24 -1.18 -21.71 27.27
C LEU A 24 -0.52 -23.05 26.89
N GLY A 25 0.43 -23.01 25.99
CA GLY A 25 1.08 -24.18 25.38
C GLY A 25 0.20 -24.94 24.38
N GLY A 26 -0.94 -24.36 23.95
CA GLY A 26 -1.79 -24.91 22.89
C GLY A 26 -1.14 -24.80 21.52
N TRP A 27 -1.35 -25.82 20.67
CA TRP A 27 -0.86 -25.90 19.27
C TRP A 27 -1.96 -26.38 18.32
N GLY A 28 -3.20 -26.02 18.60
CA GLY A 28 -4.35 -26.41 17.81
C GLY A 28 -4.83 -27.85 18.06
N PRO A 29 -5.83 -28.35 17.32
CA PRO A 29 -6.48 -27.64 16.21
C PRO A 29 -7.48 -26.54 16.61
N LYS A 30 -7.87 -26.45 17.90
CA LYS A 30 -8.81 -25.44 18.37
C LYS A 30 -8.15 -24.36 19.22
N ASP A 31 -7.31 -24.76 20.15
CA ASP A 31 -6.74 -23.84 21.12
C ASP A 31 -5.25 -23.60 20.81
N TYR A 32 -4.88 -22.33 20.77
CA TYR A 32 -3.52 -21.85 20.55
C TYR A 32 -3.12 -20.91 21.68
N ASP A 33 -1.80 -20.77 21.90
CA ASP A 33 -1.29 -19.62 22.66
C ASP A 33 -0.89 -18.47 21.72
N CYS A 34 -0.43 -17.35 22.29
CA CYS A 34 -0.03 -16.18 21.51
C CYS A 34 1.07 -16.49 20.48
N ALA A 35 2.05 -17.31 20.83
CA ALA A 35 3.17 -17.64 19.95
C ALA A 35 2.80 -18.69 18.90
N SER A 36 2.10 -19.74 19.32
CA SER A 36 1.71 -20.82 18.41
C SER A 36 0.73 -20.40 17.33
N SER A 37 -0.18 -19.46 17.65
CA SER A 37 -1.10 -18.86 16.66
C SER A 37 -0.34 -18.11 15.55
N ILE A 38 0.59 -17.24 15.92
CA ILE A 38 1.47 -16.51 14.97
C ILE A 38 2.29 -17.49 14.13
N ILE A 39 2.95 -18.46 14.76
CA ILE A 39 3.80 -19.44 14.07
C ILE A 39 2.98 -20.30 13.10
N THR A 40 1.80 -20.73 13.51
CA THR A 40 0.90 -21.51 12.65
C THR A 40 0.41 -20.69 11.45
N ALA A 41 0.01 -19.45 11.69
CA ALA A 41 -0.43 -18.55 10.62
C ALA A 41 0.68 -18.25 9.61
N LEU A 42 1.94 -18.08 10.09
CA LEU A 42 3.13 -17.93 9.25
C LEU A 42 3.39 -19.17 8.39
N ARG A 43 3.40 -20.36 8.99
CA ARG A 43 3.60 -21.65 8.27
C ARG A 43 2.55 -21.87 7.20
N ASN A 44 1.29 -21.60 7.51
CA ASN A 44 0.18 -21.71 6.56
C ASN A 44 0.27 -20.70 5.41
N ALA A 45 0.99 -19.59 5.60
CA ALA A 45 1.30 -18.62 4.57
C ALA A 45 2.63 -18.88 3.82
N GLY A 46 3.26 -20.05 4.07
CA GLY A 46 4.46 -20.50 3.38
C GLY A 46 5.76 -19.93 3.91
N PHE A 47 5.77 -19.32 5.11
CA PHE A 47 6.99 -18.88 5.78
C PHE A 47 7.72 -20.03 6.46
N ASP A 48 9.04 -20.04 6.32
CA ASP A 48 9.91 -20.84 7.17
C ASP A 48 10.05 -20.18 8.54
N THR A 49 9.63 -20.86 9.58
CA THR A 49 9.72 -20.39 10.97
C THR A 49 10.83 -21.10 11.75
N GLY A 50 11.59 -21.97 11.10
CA GLY A 50 12.62 -22.77 11.74
C GLY A 50 12.12 -23.55 12.94
N SER A 51 12.83 -23.45 14.04
CA SER A 51 12.49 -24.08 15.32
C SER A 51 11.74 -23.13 16.29
N ALA A 52 11.13 -22.06 15.79
CA ALA A 52 10.30 -21.18 16.61
C ALA A 52 9.13 -21.96 17.23
N THR A 53 9.00 -21.89 18.55
CA THR A 53 7.95 -22.58 19.32
C THR A 53 7.33 -21.73 20.42
N TYR A 54 7.96 -20.62 20.80
CA TYR A 54 7.49 -19.71 21.84
C TYR A 54 8.08 -18.30 21.62
N THR A 55 7.62 -17.32 22.38
CA THR A 55 8.04 -15.92 22.25
C THR A 55 9.57 -15.73 22.38
N GLY A 56 10.21 -16.44 23.30
CA GLY A 56 11.63 -16.27 23.61
C GLY A 56 12.60 -16.75 22.52
N ASN A 57 12.19 -17.64 21.61
CA ASN A 57 13.03 -18.04 20.47
C ASN A 57 12.55 -17.47 19.12
N MET A 58 11.39 -16.81 19.11
CA MET A 58 10.77 -16.35 17.87
C MET A 58 11.63 -15.33 17.13
N ALA A 59 12.19 -14.33 17.83
CA ALA A 59 13.00 -13.30 17.19
C ALA A 59 14.25 -13.89 16.50
N ALA A 60 14.98 -14.76 17.18
CA ALA A 60 16.19 -15.38 16.64
C ALA A 60 15.88 -16.21 15.38
N GLU A 61 14.86 -17.06 15.46
CA GLU A 61 14.45 -17.95 14.38
C GLU A 61 13.93 -17.19 13.14
N LEU A 62 13.08 -16.18 13.33
CA LEU A 62 12.55 -15.40 12.23
C LEU A 62 13.62 -14.49 11.60
N CYS A 63 14.49 -13.88 12.41
CA CYS A 63 15.58 -13.03 11.89
C CYS A 63 16.57 -13.82 11.03
N ALA A 64 16.84 -15.08 11.36
CA ALA A 64 17.65 -15.97 10.52
C ALA A 64 16.97 -16.29 9.16
N ARG A 65 15.67 -16.00 9.00
CA ARG A 65 14.82 -16.35 7.84
C ARG A 65 14.18 -15.16 7.15
N GLY A 66 14.85 -14.03 7.17
CA GLY A 66 14.44 -12.87 6.37
C GLY A 66 13.58 -11.85 7.12
N TRP A 67 13.45 -11.95 8.43
CA TRP A 67 12.87 -10.90 9.26
C TRP A 67 13.95 -9.97 9.82
N THR A 68 13.57 -8.73 10.12
CA THR A 68 14.43 -7.75 10.77
C THR A 68 13.86 -7.40 12.12
N ARG A 69 14.72 -7.40 13.15
CA ARG A 69 14.39 -6.88 14.47
C ARG A 69 14.55 -5.36 14.47
N LEU A 70 13.47 -4.65 14.77
CA LEU A 70 13.42 -3.19 14.86
C LEU A 70 13.17 -2.77 16.30
N SER A 71 13.60 -1.56 16.64
CA SER A 71 13.34 -0.95 17.96
C SER A 71 11.87 -0.59 18.13
N VAL A 72 11.38 -0.69 19.34
CA VAL A 72 10.08 -0.14 19.75
C VAL A 72 10.06 1.36 19.49
N GLY A 73 8.94 1.88 18.99
CA GLY A 73 8.83 3.28 18.55
C GLY A 73 9.06 3.50 17.05
N THR A 74 9.54 2.48 16.33
CA THR A 74 9.49 2.50 14.86
C THR A 74 8.04 2.52 14.39
N SER A 75 7.73 3.32 13.36
CA SER A 75 6.40 3.34 12.75
C SER A 75 5.99 1.93 12.33
N LEU A 76 4.79 1.52 12.74
CA LEU A 76 4.28 0.18 12.48
C LEU A 76 3.78 0.04 11.04
N ASN A 77 4.17 -1.05 10.40
CA ASN A 77 3.66 -1.48 9.10
C ASN A 77 2.73 -2.68 9.28
N ARG A 78 1.68 -2.75 8.45
CA ARG A 78 0.81 -3.92 8.40
C ARG A 78 1.65 -5.19 8.18
N GLY A 79 1.50 -6.20 9.06
CA GLY A 79 2.28 -7.42 9.05
C GLY A 79 3.50 -7.40 10.00
N ASP A 80 3.71 -6.33 10.75
CA ASP A 80 4.69 -6.31 11.83
C ASP A 80 4.23 -7.18 12.99
N ILE A 81 5.13 -7.98 13.51
CA ILE A 81 4.93 -8.77 14.73
C ILE A 81 5.50 -7.97 15.89
N LEU A 82 4.65 -7.62 16.84
CA LEU A 82 5.02 -6.98 18.11
C LEU A 82 5.34 -8.07 19.13
N LEU A 83 6.57 -8.10 19.63
CA LEU A 83 7.05 -9.17 20.47
C LEU A 83 7.53 -8.65 21.83
N ASN A 84 6.99 -9.23 22.89
CA ASN A 84 7.62 -9.32 24.20
C ASN A 84 8.16 -10.75 24.36
N GLU A 85 9.48 -10.88 24.44
CA GLU A 85 10.17 -12.20 24.39
C GLU A 85 9.86 -13.09 25.60
N VAL A 86 9.27 -12.54 26.64
CA VAL A 86 8.95 -13.29 27.86
C VAL A 86 7.46 -13.65 27.92
N ASN A 87 6.57 -12.72 27.55
CA ASN A 87 5.18 -12.83 27.91
C ASN A 87 4.20 -12.92 26.74
N HIS A 88 4.42 -12.21 25.62
CA HIS A 88 3.37 -12.03 24.64
C HIS A 88 3.84 -11.69 23.22
N VAL A 89 2.97 -11.96 22.25
CA VAL A 89 3.17 -11.58 20.85
C VAL A 89 1.83 -11.27 20.20
N ALA A 90 1.81 -10.21 19.38
CA ALA A 90 0.65 -9.79 18.60
C ALA A 90 1.04 -9.41 17.17
N LEU A 91 0.11 -9.49 16.25
CA LEU A 91 0.28 -9.07 14.86
C LEU A 91 -0.38 -7.70 14.64
N TYR A 92 0.39 -6.73 14.15
CA TYR A 92 -0.20 -5.46 13.69
C TYR A 92 -0.86 -5.64 12.32
N VAL A 93 -2.18 -5.49 12.27
CA VAL A 93 -2.96 -5.70 11.03
C VAL A 93 -3.30 -4.40 10.29
N GLY A 94 -2.66 -3.28 10.67
CA GLY A 94 -2.94 -1.96 10.10
C GLY A 94 -4.08 -1.22 10.81
N ASN A 95 -4.34 0.03 10.42
CA ASN A 95 -5.43 0.85 10.96
C ASN A 95 -5.46 0.93 12.50
N ASN A 96 -4.29 0.94 13.14
CA ASN A 96 -4.15 0.94 14.59
C ASN A 96 -4.85 -0.25 15.27
N GLN A 97 -4.76 -1.45 14.66
CA GLN A 97 -5.35 -2.69 15.17
C GLN A 97 -4.32 -3.80 15.32
N LEU A 98 -4.56 -4.66 16.31
CA LEU A 98 -3.81 -5.89 16.58
C LEU A 98 -4.72 -7.11 16.39
N ALA A 99 -4.14 -8.21 15.91
CA ALA A 99 -4.73 -9.54 15.94
C ALA A 99 -3.87 -10.42 16.88
N GLU A 100 -4.50 -11.03 17.88
CA GLU A 100 -3.79 -11.81 18.90
C GLU A 100 -4.66 -12.85 19.56
N PHE A 101 -4.00 -13.82 20.18
CA PHE A 101 -4.54 -14.76 21.15
C PHE A 101 -3.98 -14.37 22.50
N SER A 102 -4.82 -14.01 23.48
CA SER A 102 -4.36 -13.33 24.70
C SER A 102 -4.46 -14.14 25.97
N SER A 103 -5.64 -14.63 26.33
CA SER A 103 -5.88 -15.34 27.60
C SER A 103 -7.11 -16.23 27.50
N ASP A 104 -7.13 -17.34 28.20
CA ASP A 104 -8.33 -18.15 28.41
C ASP A 104 -9.25 -17.42 29.40
N TYR A 105 -10.41 -16.99 28.95
CA TYR A 105 -11.38 -16.25 29.74
C TYR A 105 -12.53 -17.09 30.25
N ASP A 106 -12.74 -18.28 29.71
CA ASP A 106 -13.92 -19.10 30.06
C ASP A 106 -13.60 -20.53 30.54
N GLY A 107 -12.35 -20.97 30.39
CA GLY A 107 -11.89 -22.30 30.79
C GLY A 107 -12.36 -23.43 29.87
N ALA A 108 -12.92 -23.09 28.71
CA ALA A 108 -13.42 -24.03 27.71
C ALA A 108 -12.49 -24.11 26.49
N SER A 109 -12.72 -25.10 25.65
CA SER A 109 -12.02 -25.19 24.36
C SER A 109 -12.78 -24.40 23.29
N GLY A 110 -12.07 -23.61 22.50
CA GLY A 110 -12.63 -22.60 21.62
C GLY A 110 -12.86 -21.29 22.35
N ASP A 111 -13.36 -20.27 21.66
CA ASP A 111 -13.57 -18.93 22.21
C ASP A 111 -15.05 -18.58 22.34
N SER A 112 -15.73 -19.16 23.35
CA SER A 112 -17.13 -18.84 23.61
C SER A 112 -17.32 -17.42 24.19
N SER A 113 -16.24 -16.81 24.73
CA SER A 113 -16.24 -15.43 25.22
C SER A 113 -16.13 -14.38 24.09
N GLY A 114 -15.60 -14.76 22.94
CA GLY A 114 -15.24 -13.84 21.83
C GLY A 114 -14.11 -12.88 22.18
N LYS A 115 -13.24 -13.23 23.16
CA LYS A 115 -12.16 -12.35 23.66
C LYS A 115 -10.79 -13.01 23.69
N GLU A 116 -10.73 -14.33 23.61
CA GLU A 116 -9.50 -15.10 23.72
C GLU A 116 -8.63 -14.92 22.48
N ALA A 117 -9.29 -14.90 21.30
CA ALA A 117 -8.71 -14.57 20.02
C ALA A 117 -9.50 -13.39 19.43
N SER A 118 -8.85 -12.27 19.18
CA SER A 118 -9.57 -11.08 18.70
C SER A 118 -8.74 -10.14 17.83
N VAL A 119 -9.43 -9.38 16.99
CA VAL A 119 -8.89 -8.20 16.32
C VAL A 119 -9.44 -6.98 17.03
N HIS A 120 -8.56 -6.17 17.61
CA HIS A 120 -8.96 -5.01 18.42
C HIS A 120 -7.99 -3.84 18.26
N GLY A 121 -8.29 -2.69 18.88
CA GLY A 121 -7.45 -1.50 18.84
C GLY A 121 -6.08 -1.72 19.46
N TYR A 122 -5.05 -1.09 18.89
CA TYR A 122 -3.70 -1.10 19.47
C TYR A 122 -3.71 -0.62 20.92
N TYR A 123 -2.95 -1.31 21.76
CA TYR A 123 -2.71 -0.91 23.15
C TYR A 123 -1.23 -0.92 23.48
N ASN A 124 -0.84 -0.13 24.46
CA ASN A 124 0.55 -0.07 24.86
C ASN A 124 0.88 -1.25 25.78
N PHE A 125 1.68 -2.17 25.28
CA PHE A 125 2.25 -3.30 26.02
C PHE A 125 3.77 -3.12 26.08
N PRO A 126 4.49 -3.65 27.06
CA PRO A 126 5.94 -3.53 27.14
C PRO A 126 6.63 -4.41 26.08
N TRP A 127 6.44 -4.06 24.81
CA TRP A 127 7.07 -4.73 23.69
C TRP A 127 8.60 -4.61 23.76
N ASP A 128 9.35 -5.68 23.47
CA ASP A 128 10.81 -5.65 23.40
C ASP A 128 11.28 -5.27 22.01
N CYS A 129 10.56 -5.67 20.99
CA CYS A 129 10.91 -5.39 19.59
C CYS A 129 9.71 -5.52 18.64
N ILE A 130 9.94 -5.07 17.42
CA ILE A 130 9.11 -5.30 16.26
C ILE A 130 9.87 -6.22 15.32
N LEU A 131 9.22 -7.30 14.86
CA LEU A 131 9.78 -8.15 13.81
C LEU A 131 9.07 -7.80 12.49
N ARG A 132 9.86 -7.33 11.52
CA ARG A 132 9.38 -6.98 10.19
C ARG A 132 9.99 -7.91 9.15
N TYR A 133 9.15 -8.50 8.31
CA TYR A 133 9.63 -9.31 7.21
C TYR A 133 10.41 -8.46 6.20
N LYS A 134 11.61 -8.87 5.78
CA LYS A 134 12.43 -8.10 4.82
C LYS A 134 11.77 -7.97 3.46
N GLY A 135 10.91 -8.93 3.06
CA GLY A 135 10.05 -8.80 1.91
C GLY A 135 8.84 -7.87 2.17
N ASN A 136 8.63 -7.47 3.42
CA ASN A 136 7.73 -6.39 3.84
C ASN A 136 8.51 -5.07 4.12
N THR A 137 9.71 -4.93 3.64
CA THR A 137 10.05 -3.59 3.24
C THR A 137 8.96 -3.23 2.25
N GLU A 138 7.94 -2.44 2.71
CA GLU A 138 7.49 -1.41 1.82
C GLU A 138 8.78 -0.67 1.43
N THR A 139 9.53 -1.14 0.46
CA THR A 139 10.05 -0.25 -0.53
C THR A 139 8.79 0.49 -0.91
N GLU A 140 8.66 1.72 -0.43
CA GLU A 140 7.63 2.59 -0.95
C GLU A 140 7.72 2.34 -2.44
N GLU A 141 6.73 1.62 -2.99
CA GLU A 141 6.75 1.36 -4.42
C GLU A 141 6.42 2.68 -5.06
N ILE A 142 7.44 3.54 -5.04
CA ILE A 142 7.45 4.77 -5.80
C ILE A 142 7.93 4.36 -7.18
N LYS A 143 7.07 4.57 -8.17
CA LYS A 143 7.45 4.44 -9.57
C LYS A 143 7.45 5.82 -10.20
N ASN A 144 8.45 6.11 -10.99
CA ASN A 144 8.44 7.35 -11.75
C ASN A 144 7.30 7.36 -12.75
N VAL A 145 6.64 8.50 -12.92
CA VAL A 145 5.68 8.71 -13.97
C VAL A 145 6.37 9.45 -15.12
N HIS A 146 6.25 8.90 -16.31
CA HIS A 146 6.94 9.41 -17.50
C HIS A 146 6.10 9.19 -18.76
N LEU A 147 6.52 9.78 -19.86
CA LEU A 147 5.95 9.48 -21.17
C LEU A 147 6.52 8.17 -21.74
N TYR A 148 5.65 7.38 -22.33
CA TYR A 148 6.07 6.22 -23.12
C TYR A 148 5.11 5.99 -24.29
N GLU A 149 5.62 5.50 -25.42
CA GLU A 149 4.75 5.09 -26.52
C GLU A 149 3.82 3.98 -26.09
N TRP A 150 2.61 3.95 -26.65
CA TRP A 150 1.61 2.97 -26.29
C TRP A 150 2.06 1.56 -26.67
N ASN A 151 2.25 0.70 -25.69
CA ASN A 151 2.62 -0.71 -25.84
C ASN A 151 1.55 -1.69 -25.38
N GLY A 152 0.39 -1.18 -24.91
CA GLY A 152 -0.70 -1.99 -24.39
C GLY A 152 -0.48 -2.52 -22.97
N GLY A 153 0.60 -2.12 -22.31
CA GLY A 153 0.93 -2.52 -20.93
C GLY A 153 -0.04 -1.95 -19.90
N ASP A 154 -0.19 -2.65 -18.80
CA ASP A 154 -1.06 -2.24 -17.71
C ASP A 154 -0.55 -0.99 -16.98
N ASN A 155 0.74 -0.64 -17.09
CA ASN A 155 1.32 0.60 -16.54
C ASN A 155 0.80 1.88 -17.21
N GLN A 156 0.21 1.76 -18.40
CA GLN A 156 -0.35 2.86 -19.18
C GLN A 156 -1.88 2.96 -19.07
N ARG A 157 -2.47 2.15 -18.18
CA ARG A 157 -3.92 2.06 -17.98
C ARG A 157 -4.28 2.66 -16.64
N TRP A 158 -5.12 3.70 -16.67
CA TRP A 158 -5.48 4.47 -15.50
C TRP A 158 -6.97 4.38 -15.21
N LYS A 159 -7.33 4.10 -13.97
CA LYS A 159 -8.71 4.13 -13.47
C LYS A 159 -8.94 5.46 -12.75
N LEU A 160 -9.99 6.17 -13.12
CA LEU A 160 -10.40 7.40 -12.47
C LEU A 160 -11.39 7.10 -11.35
N ILE A 161 -11.07 7.53 -10.14
CA ILE A 161 -11.90 7.37 -8.94
C ILE A 161 -12.30 8.77 -8.49
N LYS A 162 -13.58 9.10 -8.67
CA LYS A 162 -14.11 10.42 -8.34
C LYS A 162 -14.26 10.59 -6.83
N ASP A 163 -13.75 11.71 -6.30
CA ASP A 163 -13.94 12.17 -4.92
C ASP A 163 -15.25 12.98 -4.80
N THR A 164 -15.73 13.15 -3.58
CA THR A 164 -16.91 13.97 -3.25
C THR A 164 -16.75 15.45 -3.60
N ASP A 165 -15.51 15.95 -3.62
CA ASP A 165 -15.19 17.37 -3.90
C ASP A 165 -15.01 17.69 -5.38
N GLY A 166 -15.26 16.71 -6.27
CA GLY A 166 -15.11 16.88 -7.72
C GLY A 166 -13.69 16.72 -8.25
N PHE A 167 -12.76 16.24 -7.41
CA PHE A 167 -11.43 15.78 -7.80
C PHE A 167 -11.45 14.30 -8.13
N TYR A 168 -10.37 13.82 -8.72
CA TYR A 168 -10.18 12.42 -9.08
C TYR A 168 -8.84 11.91 -8.54
N GLU A 169 -8.84 10.71 -8.02
CA GLU A 169 -7.63 9.90 -7.86
C GLU A 169 -7.47 9.05 -9.11
N MET A 170 -6.23 8.86 -9.58
CA MET A 170 -5.91 8.09 -10.77
C MET A 170 -5.05 6.90 -10.40
N GLN A 171 -5.62 5.69 -10.51
CA GLN A 171 -4.94 4.45 -10.17
C GLN A 171 -4.38 3.75 -11.41
N CYS A 172 -3.09 3.47 -11.40
CA CYS A 172 -2.41 2.67 -12.41
C CYS A 172 -2.79 1.20 -12.28
N LYS A 173 -3.20 0.55 -13.39
CA LYS A 173 -3.59 -0.87 -13.39
C LYS A 173 -2.41 -1.80 -13.11
N GLY A 174 -1.22 -1.49 -13.63
CA GLY A 174 -0.07 -2.38 -13.59
C GLY A 174 0.50 -2.62 -12.19
N ASN A 175 0.42 -1.62 -11.31
CA ASN A 175 0.99 -1.70 -9.96
C ASN A 175 0.01 -1.33 -8.85
N GLY A 176 -1.21 -0.85 -9.19
CA GLY A 176 -2.21 -0.43 -8.21
C GLY A 176 -1.92 0.89 -7.52
N LEU A 177 -0.83 1.57 -7.88
CA LEU A 177 -0.40 2.84 -7.30
C LEU A 177 -1.20 4.02 -7.87
N PHE A 178 -1.13 5.16 -7.20
CA PHE A 178 -1.89 6.37 -7.52
C PHE A 178 -0.98 7.49 -8.00
N LEU A 179 -1.44 8.25 -8.99
CA LEU A 179 -0.75 9.44 -9.47
C LEU A 179 -0.61 10.45 -8.35
N ASP A 180 0.61 10.80 -7.97
CA ASP A 180 0.97 11.54 -6.76
C ASP A 180 2.02 12.61 -7.05
N VAL A 181 1.84 13.80 -6.49
CA VAL A 181 2.89 14.80 -6.46
C VAL A 181 3.87 14.45 -5.35
N HIS A 182 5.08 14.03 -5.71
CA HIS A 182 6.09 13.49 -4.81
C HIS A 182 6.28 14.38 -3.58
N GLU A 183 6.22 13.77 -2.39
CA GLU A 183 6.32 14.45 -1.08
C GLU A 183 5.28 15.57 -0.85
N GLY A 184 4.28 15.73 -1.74
CA GLY A 184 3.26 16.78 -1.62
C GLY A 184 3.79 18.21 -1.72
N LYS A 185 4.96 18.42 -2.31
CA LYS A 185 5.55 19.75 -2.54
C LYS A 185 4.93 20.40 -3.78
N ASP A 186 4.66 21.69 -3.73
CA ASP A 186 4.01 22.45 -4.80
C ASP A 186 4.97 23.36 -5.61
N GLU A 187 6.23 22.99 -5.67
CA GLU A 187 7.26 23.71 -6.42
C GLU A 187 7.19 23.39 -7.94
N ASN A 188 7.68 24.32 -8.78
CA ASN A 188 7.84 24.06 -10.21
C ASN A 188 8.90 23.00 -10.47
N GLY A 189 8.59 22.02 -11.31
CA GLY A 189 9.47 20.89 -11.58
C GLY A 189 9.41 19.79 -10.50
N GLN A 190 8.45 19.89 -9.55
CA GLN A 190 8.26 18.83 -8.56
C GLN A 190 7.78 17.57 -9.25
N ASN A 191 8.51 16.48 -9.04
CA ASN A 191 8.28 15.22 -9.72
C ASN A 191 6.88 14.65 -9.43
N VAL A 192 6.29 14.00 -10.42
CA VAL A 192 5.08 13.19 -10.28
C VAL A 192 5.44 11.72 -10.32
N VAL A 193 4.91 10.98 -9.36
CA VAL A 193 5.18 9.56 -9.15
C VAL A 193 3.88 8.76 -9.10
N ALA A 194 3.97 7.47 -9.25
CA ALA A 194 2.94 6.55 -8.83
C ALA A 194 3.30 6.06 -7.42
N TYR A 195 2.40 6.28 -6.46
CA TYR A 195 2.61 6.03 -5.03
C TYR A 195 1.42 5.31 -4.41
N LYS A 196 1.64 4.59 -3.31
CA LYS A 196 0.54 3.94 -2.57
C LYS A 196 -0.52 4.96 -2.17
N ARG A 197 -1.78 4.54 -2.12
CA ARG A 197 -2.88 5.40 -1.69
C ARG A 197 -2.68 5.87 -0.26
N ASN A 198 -2.62 7.19 -0.05
CA ASN A 198 -2.41 7.80 1.25
C ASN A 198 -3.50 8.81 1.63
N GLY A 199 -4.47 9.07 0.74
CA GLY A 199 -5.61 9.96 0.94
C GLY A 199 -5.25 11.45 1.00
N THR A 200 -4.01 11.84 0.71
CA THR A 200 -3.57 13.24 0.74
C THR A 200 -4.05 14.02 -0.49
N ASN A 201 -3.94 15.35 -0.43
CA ASN A 201 -4.25 16.20 -1.58
C ASN A 201 -3.25 16.05 -2.74
N ALA A 202 -2.07 15.47 -2.50
CA ALA A 202 -1.08 15.18 -3.53
C ALA A 202 -1.58 14.15 -4.57
N GLN A 203 -2.54 13.29 -4.20
CA GLN A 203 -3.13 12.27 -5.06
C GLN A 203 -4.43 12.68 -5.73
N LYS A 204 -4.88 13.90 -5.49
CA LYS A 204 -6.17 14.41 -5.98
C LYS A 204 -5.98 15.41 -7.10
N TRP A 205 -6.64 15.16 -8.23
CA TRP A 205 -6.46 15.90 -9.46
C TRP A 205 -7.79 16.44 -9.98
N LYS A 206 -7.83 17.68 -10.39
CA LYS A 206 -8.97 18.29 -11.07
C LYS A 206 -8.77 18.21 -12.58
N ILE A 207 -9.74 17.66 -13.28
CA ILE A 207 -9.76 17.66 -14.74
C ILE A 207 -10.36 19.02 -15.19
N ILE A 208 -9.59 19.79 -15.92
CA ILE A 208 -9.96 21.11 -16.42
C ILE A 208 -10.07 21.01 -17.94
N PRO A 209 -11.27 21.03 -18.54
CA PRO A 209 -11.42 21.03 -19.98
C PRO A 209 -10.77 22.27 -20.60
N VAL A 210 -10.05 22.06 -21.69
CA VAL A 210 -9.48 23.15 -22.50
C VAL A 210 -9.99 23.02 -23.93
N ASN A 211 -10.16 24.15 -24.61
CA ASN A 211 -10.52 24.15 -26.01
C ASN A 211 -9.26 24.07 -26.86
N ASP A 212 -9.05 22.92 -27.51
CA ASP A 212 -7.92 22.68 -28.40
C ASP A 212 -8.32 22.79 -29.86
N SER A 213 -7.43 23.30 -30.70
CA SER A 213 -7.70 23.55 -32.13
C SER A 213 -7.93 22.25 -32.94
N ILE A 214 -7.37 21.13 -32.47
CA ILE A 214 -7.48 19.82 -33.14
C ILE A 214 -8.48 18.91 -32.44
N LEU A 215 -8.41 18.84 -31.09
CA LEU A 215 -9.21 17.93 -30.27
C LEU A 215 -10.51 18.57 -29.76
N GLY A 216 -10.71 19.87 -29.99
CA GLY A 216 -11.86 20.59 -29.46
C GLY A 216 -11.97 20.47 -27.94
N ASN A 217 -13.16 20.09 -27.44
CA ASN A 217 -13.43 19.94 -26.01
C ASN A 217 -12.94 18.59 -25.41
N PHE A 218 -12.24 17.75 -26.17
CA PHE A 218 -11.68 16.51 -25.65
C PHE A 218 -10.32 16.67 -24.96
N ALA A 219 -9.67 17.82 -25.15
CA ALA A 219 -8.44 18.15 -24.45
C ALA A 219 -8.72 18.65 -23.03
N PHE A 220 -7.82 18.36 -22.12
CA PHE A 220 -7.90 18.81 -20.73
C PHE A 220 -6.50 19.02 -20.13
N GLU A 221 -6.48 19.76 -19.02
CA GLU A 221 -5.35 19.88 -18.10
C GLU A 221 -5.68 19.19 -16.78
N LEU A 222 -4.66 18.73 -16.06
CA LEU A 222 -4.78 18.14 -14.73
C LEU A 222 -4.14 19.07 -13.68
N ALA A 223 -4.96 19.61 -12.78
CA ALA A 223 -4.48 20.44 -11.69
C ALA A 223 -4.46 19.66 -10.37
N PRO A 224 -3.31 19.61 -9.66
CA PRO A 224 -3.23 18.93 -8.37
C PRO A 224 -3.97 19.71 -7.29
N LYS A 225 -4.65 19.04 -6.37
CA LYS A 225 -5.43 19.68 -5.29
C LYS A 225 -4.54 20.42 -4.28
N ILE A 226 -3.26 20.07 -4.19
CA ILE A 226 -2.30 20.79 -3.34
C ILE A 226 -2.10 22.24 -3.79
N ASN A 227 -2.13 22.50 -5.11
CA ASN A 227 -2.08 23.85 -5.69
C ASN A 227 -2.71 23.84 -7.09
N THR A 228 -3.94 24.35 -7.17
CA THR A 228 -4.71 24.35 -8.42
C THR A 228 -4.23 25.38 -9.48
N ASN A 229 -3.22 26.18 -9.19
CA ASN A 229 -2.54 27.03 -10.17
C ASN A 229 -1.47 26.27 -10.96
N LYS A 230 -1.15 25.06 -10.54
CA LYS A 230 -0.21 24.18 -11.26
C LYS A 230 -0.93 23.17 -12.13
N ARG A 231 -0.18 22.57 -13.03
CA ARG A 231 -0.64 21.55 -13.97
C ARG A 231 0.33 20.38 -14.00
N LEU A 232 -0.19 19.19 -14.26
CA LEU A 232 0.61 18.09 -14.73
C LEU A 232 1.33 18.54 -15.99
N ASP A 233 2.65 18.40 -16.03
CA ASP A 233 3.51 18.97 -17.08
C ASP A 233 4.49 17.91 -17.58
N VAL A 234 4.70 17.89 -18.87
CA VAL A 234 5.74 17.09 -19.51
C VAL A 234 7.03 17.89 -19.50
N PHE A 235 8.00 17.47 -18.69
CA PHE A 235 9.27 18.18 -18.48
C PHE A 235 9.89 18.65 -19.81
N GLY A 236 10.13 19.97 -19.90
CA GLY A 236 10.75 20.60 -21.08
C GLY A 236 9.98 20.44 -22.38
N ASN A 237 8.67 20.14 -22.34
CA ASN A 237 7.84 19.83 -23.50
C ASN A 237 8.43 18.70 -24.38
N GLY A 238 9.12 17.73 -23.74
CA GLY A 238 9.81 16.62 -24.40
C GLY A 238 8.84 15.65 -25.08
N VAL A 239 9.33 14.95 -26.10
CA VAL A 239 8.54 14.01 -26.90
C VAL A 239 9.09 12.58 -26.89
N ASP A 240 10.20 12.36 -26.21
CA ASP A 240 10.87 11.07 -26.17
C ASP A 240 10.26 10.11 -25.13
N ASN A 241 10.47 8.82 -25.32
CA ASN A 241 10.19 7.83 -24.27
C ASN A 241 11.03 8.16 -23.04
N HIS A 242 10.45 7.95 -21.86
CA HIS A 242 11.04 8.28 -20.56
C HIS A 242 11.18 9.78 -20.26
N THR A 243 10.59 10.67 -21.10
CA THR A 243 10.47 12.08 -20.69
C THR A 243 9.69 12.16 -19.39
N ASN A 244 10.27 12.82 -18.38
CA ASN A 244 9.69 12.93 -17.05
C ASN A 244 8.38 13.72 -17.05
N ILE A 245 7.55 13.45 -16.06
CA ILE A 245 6.33 14.20 -15.78
C ILE A 245 6.47 14.85 -14.40
N ASP A 246 6.20 16.13 -14.34
CA ASP A 246 6.24 16.92 -13.11
C ASP A 246 4.97 17.78 -12.95
N ILE A 247 5.00 18.73 -12.03
CA ILE A 247 4.02 19.81 -11.96
C ILE A 247 4.70 21.14 -12.22
N TYR A 248 4.03 22.01 -12.95
CA TYR A 248 4.51 23.35 -13.28
C TYR A 248 3.38 24.38 -13.25
N ASP A 249 3.69 25.67 -13.06
CA ASP A 249 2.71 26.75 -13.16
C ASP A 249 1.99 26.70 -14.50
N THR A 250 0.68 26.96 -14.49
CA THR A 250 -0.10 26.97 -15.73
C THR A 250 0.49 27.96 -16.74
N ASN A 251 0.81 27.49 -17.93
CA ASN A 251 1.45 28.28 -18.97
C ASN A 251 0.77 28.14 -20.35
N GLY A 252 -0.27 27.26 -20.43
CA GLY A 252 -1.05 27.03 -21.63
C GLY A 252 -0.30 26.29 -22.76
N SER A 253 0.87 25.71 -22.48
CA SER A 253 1.64 24.91 -23.45
C SER A 253 1.02 23.54 -23.67
N ASP A 254 1.41 22.88 -24.76
CA ASP A 254 0.99 21.52 -25.08
C ASP A 254 1.61 20.47 -24.16
N ALA A 255 2.66 20.83 -23.41
CA ALA A 255 3.21 20.01 -22.32
C ALA A 255 2.17 19.72 -21.22
N GLN A 256 1.21 20.66 -21.01
CA GLN A 256 0.19 20.58 -19.97
C GLN A 256 -1.16 20.07 -20.47
N ARG A 257 -1.26 19.74 -21.75
CA ARG A 257 -2.51 19.32 -22.37
C ARG A 257 -2.52 17.83 -22.67
N PHE A 258 -3.63 17.20 -22.32
CA PHE A 258 -3.80 15.76 -22.46
C PHE A 258 -5.19 15.46 -23.03
N TYR A 259 -5.37 14.27 -23.54
CA TYR A 259 -6.68 13.69 -23.82
C TYR A 259 -6.76 12.26 -23.31
N MET A 260 -7.98 11.75 -23.07
CA MET A 260 -8.21 10.38 -22.61
C MET A 260 -8.85 9.53 -23.68
N ARG A 261 -8.32 8.34 -23.87
CA ARG A 261 -8.91 7.30 -24.70
C ARG A 261 -9.43 6.17 -23.82
N PRO A 262 -10.73 5.82 -23.86
CA PRO A 262 -11.22 4.64 -23.15
C PRO A 262 -10.65 3.37 -23.79
N ILE A 263 -10.21 2.42 -22.96
CA ILE A 263 -9.55 1.18 -23.39
C ILE A 263 -10.21 -0.07 -22.81
N GLY A 264 -11.46 0.06 -22.33
CA GLY A 264 -12.25 -1.03 -21.75
C GLY A 264 -12.12 -1.16 -20.25
N GLU A 265 -13.00 -1.92 -19.63
CA GLU A 265 -13.02 -2.26 -18.19
C GLU A 265 -12.99 -1.05 -17.24
N GLY A 266 -13.40 0.13 -17.70
CA GLY A 266 -13.36 1.38 -16.91
C GLY A 266 -11.97 2.01 -16.80
N TYR A 267 -11.01 1.58 -17.62
CA TYR A 267 -9.69 2.16 -17.73
C TYR A 267 -9.56 3.12 -18.91
N TYR A 268 -8.65 4.05 -18.77
CA TYR A 268 -8.30 5.07 -19.75
C TYR A 268 -6.81 5.09 -20.01
N GLN A 269 -6.44 5.36 -21.25
CA GLN A 269 -5.11 5.83 -21.60
C GLN A 269 -5.12 7.35 -21.49
N ILE A 270 -4.15 7.95 -20.81
CA ILE A 270 -3.94 9.39 -20.72
C ILE A 270 -2.80 9.73 -21.70
N ILE A 271 -3.05 10.60 -22.67
CA ILE A 271 -2.15 10.87 -23.78
C ILE A 271 -1.83 12.37 -23.80
N ASN A 272 -0.55 12.70 -23.82
CA ASN A 272 -0.10 14.08 -24.03
C ASN A 272 -0.28 14.48 -25.50
N ILE A 273 -0.82 15.68 -25.76
CA ILE A 273 -1.19 16.10 -27.12
C ILE A 273 0.03 16.43 -28.00
N ASN A 274 1.15 16.91 -27.42
CA ASN A 274 2.36 17.23 -28.16
C ASN A 274 3.10 15.98 -28.63
N SER A 275 3.32 15.04 -27.72
CA SER A 275 4.12 13.85 -27.98
C SER A 275 3.33 12.66 -28.54
N LEU A 276 2.00 12.66 -28.38
CA LEU A 276 1.09 11.54 -28.63
C LEU A 276 1.45 10.28 -27.84
N LYS A 277 2.23 10.44 -26.76
CA LYS A 277 2.65 9.36 -25.87
C LYS A 277 1.76 9.26 -24.64
N SER A 278 1.74 8.08 -24.07
CA SER A 278 0.97 7.75 -22.88
C SER A 278 1.69 8.18 -21.60
N VAL A 279 0.92 8.61 -20.62
CA VAL A 279 1.38 8.69 -19.23
C VAL A 279 1.54 7.24 -18.72
N ASP A 280 2.75 6.89 -18.32
CA ASP A 280 3.16 5.56 -17.86
C ASP A 280 3.61 5.62 -16.41
N GLY A 281 3.01 4.80 -15.55
CA GLY A 281 3.26 4.76 -14.10
C GLY A 281 4.22 3.64 -13.66
N GLY A 282 4.98 3.06 -14.58
CA GLY A 282 5.88 1.92 -14.32
C GLY A 282 7.38 2.23 -14.33
N GLY A 283 7.76 3.52 -14.40
CA GLY A 283 9.17 3.94 -14.48
C GLY A 283 10.00 3.61 -13.24
N ILE A 284 11.32 3.61 -13.43
CA ILE A 284 12.30 3.55 -12.34
C ILE A 284 12.59 5.00 -11.92
N LEU A 285 12.60 5.26 -10.60
CA LEU A 285 13.00 6.54 -10.03
C LEU A 285 14.49 6.74 -10.16
#